data_21580263b8deda0623ddc19330e09bb7
#
_entry.id   21580263b8deda0623ddc19330e09bb7
#
_cell.length_a   1.000
_cell.length_b   1.000
_cell.length_c   1.000
_cell.angle_alpha   90.00
_cell.angle_beta   90.00
_cell.angle_gamma   90.00
#
_symmetry.space_group_name_H-M   'P 1'
#
loop_
_entity.id
_entity.type
_entity.pdbx_description
1 polymer ?
#
loop_
_entity_poly.entity_id
_entity_poly.type
_entity_poly.pdbx_seq_one_letter_code
_entity_poly.pdbx_strand_id
1 'polypeptide(L)'
;VRYFRSLMRQDTKLTCMVKAFAYGAGSIEVSRALQESNMVDYLAVAVADEGSELRKAGITSSIIIMNPELTAFKTMFDYKLEPEVYSFHLLDELIKAAEKEGVTNFPIHVKLDTGMHRLGFDPQDIPELITRLKRQTSVIPRSVFSHLVGSDSTQFDAFTRHQIETFERASEELQAAFPHKILRHICNTAGIERYPGAQFEMVRLGLGLYGVNPFTNKMLHNVSTLK
;
A
#
# COMPACT_ATOMS: atom_id res chain seq x y z
N VAL A 1 15.57 6.24 -4.29
CA VAL A 1 14.39 7.11 -4.15
C VAL A 1 14.40 8.24 -5.17
N ARG A 2 15.45 9.09 -5.23
CA ARG A 2 15.51 10.28 -6.14
C ARG A 2 15.17 9.95 -7.60
N TYR A 3 15.71 8.86 -8.14
CA TYR A 3 15.39 8.40 -9.49
C TYR A 3 13.89 8.17 -9.69
N PHE A 4 13.22 7.42 -8.78
CA PHE A 4 11.80 7.18 -8.91
C PHE A 4 10.96 8.45 -8.68
N ARG A 5 11.37 9.33 -7.77
CA ARG A 5 10.72 10.64 -7.62
C ARG A 5 10.75 11.47 -8.89
N SER A 6 11.83 11.42 -9.69
CA SER A 6 11.90 12.14 -10.97
C SER A 6 10.97 11.59 -12.07
N LEU A 7 10.46 10.36 -11.88
CA LEU A 7 9.48 9.72 -12.78
C LEU A 7 8.03 9.92 -12.32
N MET A 8 7.83 10.48 -11.13
CA MET A 8 6.51 10.67 -10.54
C MET A 8 5.99 12.09 -10.77
N ARG A 9 4.66 12.21 -10.78
CA ARG A 9 4.03 13.53 -10.70
C ARG A 9 4.34 14.15 -9.34
N GLN A 10 4.42 15.47 -9.29
CA GLN A 10 4.83 16.22 -8.10
C GLN A 10 4.01 15.90 -6.85
N ASP A 11 2.69 15.75 -7.00
CA ASP A 11 1.76 15.53 -5.89
C ASP A 11 1.53 14.05 -5.56
N THR A 12 2.14 13.13 -6.32
CA THR A 12 1.99 11.70 -6.08
C THR A 12 2.81 11.28 -4.86
N LYS A 13 2.16 10.65 -3.89
CA LYS A 13 2.79 10.11 -2.69
C LYS A 13 3.59 8.85 -2.98
N LEU A 14 4.64 8.64 -2.19
CA LEU A 14 5.51 7.49 -2.32
C LEU A 14 5.43 6.60 -1.07
N THR A 15 5.07 5.34 -1.27
CA THR A 15 5.20 4.27 -0.29
C THR A 15 6.44 3.44 -0.59
N CYS A 16 7.31 3.21 0.40
CA CYS A 16 8.47 2.33 0.27
C CYS A 16 8.25 1.01 1.03
N MET A 17 8.53 -0.11 0.35
CA MET A 17 8.39 -1.44 0.93
C MET A 17 9.64 -1.79 1.73
N VAL A 18 9.50 -1.95 3.05
CA VAL A 18 10.60 -2.31 3.98
C VAL A 18 10.33 -3.63 4.72
N LYS A 19 9.37 -4.42 4.21
CA LYS A 19 9.04 -5.76 4.70
C LYS A 19 10.21 -6.74 4.56
N ALA A 20 10.12 -7.88 5.26
CA ALA A 20 11.12 -8.94 5.22
C ALA A 20 12.54 -8.40 5.47
N PHE A 21 12.68 -7.69 6.61
CA PHE A 21 13.94 -7.06 6.99
C PHE A 21 14.50 -6.11 5.91
N ALA A 22 13.60 -5.33 5.25
CA ALA A 22 13.94 -4.51 4.09
C ALA A 22 14.66 -5.32 2.98
N TYR A 23 14.06 -6.47 2.63
CA TYR A 23 14.63 -7.43 1.67
C TYR A 23 16.05 -7.88 2.02
N GLY A 24 16.38 -7.95 3.32
CA GLY A 24 17.70 -8.32 3.85
C GLY A 24 18.65 -7.16 4.10
N ALA A 25 18.25 -5.90 3.80
CA ALA A 25 19.11 -4.72 3.93
C ALA A 25 19.09 -4.05 5.32
N GLY A 26 18.24 -4.53 6.24
CA GLY A 26 18.05 -3.92 7.56
C GLY A 26 16.86 -2.96 7.60
N SER A 27 15.73 -3.40 8.19
CA SER A 27 14.48 -2.62 8.14
C SER A 27 14.58 -1.30 8.91
N ILE A 28 15.26 -1.27 10.04
CA ILE A 28 15.40 -0.08 10.90
C ILE A 28 16.27 0.97 10.21
N GLU A 29 17.45 0.57 9.74
CA GLU A 29 18.41 1.47 9.08
C GLU A 29 17.84 2.06 7.78
N VAL A 30 17.23 1.22 6.95
CA VAL A 30 16.58 1.66 5.71
C VAL A 30 15.42 2.60 6.02
N SER A 31 14.56 2.26 6.98
CA SER A 31 13.41 3.10 7.34
C SER A 31 13.83 4.45 7.91
N ARG A 32 14.90 4.48 8.73
CA ARG A 32 15.46 5.73 9.26
C ARG A 32 15.98 6.62 8.15
N ALA A 33 16.79 6.08 7.25
CA ALA A 33 17.31 6.82 6.09
C ALA A 33 16.17 7.35 5.18
N LEU A 34 15.12 6.56 4.97
CA LEU A 34 13.94 6.98 4.21
C LEU A 34 13.20 8.13 4.91
N GLN A 35 12.96 8.01 6.21
CA GLN A 35 12.30 9.05 7.01
C GLN A 35 13.11 10.36 7.02
N GLU A 36 14.42 10.30 7.24
CA GLU A 36 15.31 11.46 7.25
C GLU A 36 15.42 12.13 5.88
N SER A 37 15.23 11.37 4.80
CA SER A 37 15.27 11.92 3.44
C SER A 37 14.13 12.90 3.12
N ASN A 38 13.02 12.86 3.86
CA ASN A 38 11.76 13.58 3.60
C ASN A 38 11.20 13.36 2.18
N MET A 39 11.59 12.26 1.50
CA MET A 39 11.13 11.95 0.15
C MET A 39 10.07 10.83 0.12
N VAL A 40 9.69 10.29 1.28
CA VAL A 40 8.79 9.13 1.40
C VAL A 40 7.63 9.50 2.31
N ASP A 41 6.42 9.18 1.88
CA ASP A 41 5.20 9.49 2.62
C ASP A 41 4.75 8.33 3.52
N TYR A 42 4.96 7.09 3.06
CA TYR A 42 4.57 5.87 3.77
C TYR A 42 5.68 4.82 3.71
N LEU A 43 5.78 4.04 4.76
CA LEU A 43 6.48 2.76 4.76
C LEU A 43 5.45 1.63 4.70
N ALA A 44 5.83 0.47 4.17
CA ALA A 44 4.97 -0.70 4.17
C ALA A 44 5.76 -1.95 4.58
N VAL A 45 5.19 -2.68 5.52
CA VAL A 45 5.73 -3.94 6.07
C VAL A 45 4.73 -5.07 5.87
N ALA A 46 5.13 -6.32 6.11
CA ALA A 46 4.25 -7.45 5.92
C ALA A 46 3.27 -7.61 7.09
N VAL A 47 3.76 -7.66 8.31
CA VAL A 47 3.01 -7.99 9.52
C VAL A 47 3.17 -6.93 10.62
N ALA A 48 2.30 -6.96 11.62
CA ALA A 48 2.28 -5.97 12.69
C ALA A 48 3.57 -5.96 13.54
N ASP A 49 4.21 -7.12 13.71
CA ASP A 49 5.47 -7.21 14.45
C ASP A 49 6.58 -6.38 13.81
N GLU A 50 6.76 -6.47 12.48
CA GLU A 50 7.72 -5.64 11.76
C GLU A 50 7.44 -4.13 11.97
N GLY A 51 6.15 -3.73 11.91
CA GLY A 51 5.74 -2.35 12.15
C GLY A 51 6.01 -1.89 13.58
N SER A 52 5.74 -2.74 14.58
CA SER A 52 5.99 -2.43 15.99
C SER A 52 7.49 -2.28 16.30
N GLU A 53 8.34 -3.10 15.68
CA GLU A 53 9.79 -2.97 15.78
C GLU A 53 10.28 -1.62 15.23
N LEU A 54 9.77 -1.20 14.08
CA LEU A 54 10.09 0.12 13.52
C LEU A 54 9.65 1.25 14.46
N ARG A 55 8.44 1.16 15.05
CA ARG A 55 7.97 2.15 16.03
C ARG A 55 8.88 2.21 17.28
N LYS A 56 9.27 1.04 17.84
CA LYS A 56 10.20 0.96 18.97
C LYS A 56 11.58 1.57 18.64
N ALA A 57 11.99 1.50 17.37
CA ALA A 57 13.23 2.12 16.89
C ALA A 57 13.09 3.62 16.57
N GLY A 58 11.95 4.25 16.87
CA GLY A 58 11.72 5.69 16.71
C GLY A 58 11.22 6.11 15.31
N ILE A 59 10.77 5.18 14.48
CA ILE A 59 10.18 5.53 13.18
C ILE A 59 8.77 6.08 13.38
N THR A 60 8.53 7.31 12.92
CA THR A 60 7.27 8.05 13.06
C THR A 60 6.44 8.14 11.77
N SER A 61 7.05 7.84 10.62
CA SER A 61 6.36 7.79 9.32
C SER A 61 5.12 6.89 9.36
N SER A 62 4.09 7.16 8.57
CA SER A 62 2.94 6.25 8.43
C SER A 62 3.38 4.88 7.94
N ILE A 63 2.87 3.79 8.56
CA ILE A 63 3.24 2.41 8.24
C ILE A 63 2.00 1.62 7.86
N ILE A 64 2.02 1.04 6.67
CA ILE A 64 0.98 0.15 6.14
C ILE A 64 1.35 -1.29 6.45
N ILE A 65 0.40 -2.06 6.99
CA ILE A 65 0.52 -3.51 7.20
C ILE A 65 -0.14 -4.23 6.02
N MET A 66 0.67 -4.95 5.21
CA MET A 66 0.22 -5.57 3.96
C MET A 66 -0.40 -6.96 4.13
N ASN A 67 -0.30 -7.55 5.30
CA ASN A 67 -0.92 -8.83 5.65
C ASN A 67 -1.28 -8.83 7.15
N PRO A 68 -2.32 -8.08 7.54
CA PRO A 68 -2.70 -7.97 8.93
C PRO A 68 -3.26 -9.29 9.46
N GLU A 69 -2.85 -9.65 10.66
CA GLU A 69 -3.31 -10.83 11.39
C GLU A 69 -4.45 -10.44 12.34
N LEU A 70 -5.50 -11.26 12.43
CA LEU A 70 -6.65 -11.00 13.30
C LEU A 70 -6.24 -10.84 14.78
N THR A 71 -5.21 -11.53 15.20
CA THR A 71 -4.69 -11.49 16.58
C THR A 71 -3.86 -10.26 16.90
N ALA A 72 -3.47 -9.48 15.87
CA ALA A 72 -2.55 -8.34 16.02
C ALA A 72 -3.27 -6.97 16.01
N PHE A 73 -4.60 -6.90 15.98
CA PHE A 73 -5.32 -5.63 15.89
C PHE A 73 -4.96 -4.67 17.04
N LYS A 74 -4.89 -5.18 18.28
CA LYS A 74 -4.49 -4.33 19.40
C LYS A 74 -3.09 -3.73 19.20
N THR A 75 -2.14 -4.51 18.73
CA THR A 75 -0.80 -4.01 18.37
C THR A 75 -0.87 -2.93 17.29
N MET A 76 -1.72 -3.11 16.27
CA MET A 76 -1.90 -2.11 15.22
C MET A 76 -2.47 -0.80 15.79
N PHE A 77 -3.45 -0.85 16.70
CA PHE A 77 -3.99 0.34 17.34
C PHE A 77 -2.96 1.03 18.23
N ASP A 78 -2.28 0.28 19.11
CA ASP A 78 -1.30 0.82 20.06
C ASP A 78 -0.12 1.51 19.34
N TYR A 79 0.34 0.95 18.25
CA TYR A 79 1.48 1.45 17.46
C TYR A 79 1.08 2.29 16.24
N LYS A 80 -0.22 2.57 16.04
CA LYS A 80 -0.74 3.33 14.88
C LYS A 80 -0.23 2.77 13.55
N LEU A 81 -0.46 1.46 13.34
CA LEU A 81 -0.11 0.74 12.12
C LEU A 81 -1.36 0.56 11.28
N GLU A 82 -1.34 1.04 10.04
CA GLU A 82 -2.51 1.14 9.18
C GLU A 82 -2.71 -0.15 8.36
N PRO A 83 -3.73 -1.01 8.66
CA PRO A 83 -3.87 -2.30 8.01
C PRO A 83 -4.43 -2.21 6.60
N GLU A 84 -3.94 -3.09 5.70
CA GLU A 84 -4.64 -3.50 4.50
C GLU A 84 -5.94 -4.24 4.89
N VAL A 85 -7.04 -3.98 4.18
CA VAL A 85 -8.31 -4.71 4.35
C VAL A 85 -8.74 -5.26 2.99
N TYR A 86 -8.87 -6.59 2.90
CA TYR A 86 -9.06 -7.30 1.65
C TYR A 86 -10.27 -8.23 1.61
N SER A 87 -11.01 -8.33 2.71
CA SER A 87 -12.21 -9.17 2.80
C SER A 87 -13.20 -8.63 3.83
N PHE A 88 -14.47 -8.98 3.67
CA PHE A 88 -15.51 -8.62 4.64
C PHE A 88 -15.25 -9.22 6.01
N HIS A 89 -14.76 -10.45 6.08
CA HIS A 89 -14.40 -11.06 7.35
C HIS A 89 -13.35 -10.25 8.11
N LEU A 90 -12.25 -9.87 7.44
CA LEU A 90 -11.22 -9.05 8.04
C LEU A 90 -11.74 -7.66 8.47
N LEU A 91 -12.58 -7.04 7.64
CA LEU A 91 -13.22 -5.75 7.95
C LEU A 91 -14.09 -5.84 9.20
N ASP A 92 -14.96 -6.84 9.26
CA ASP A 92 -15.91 -7.01 10.36
C ASP A 92 -15.18 -7.29 11.69
N GLU A 93 -14.15 -8.13 11.67
CA GLU A 93 -13.33 -8.42 12.87
C GLU A 93 -12.50 -7.19 13.30
N LEU A 94 -11.98 -6.41 12.38
CA LEU A 94 -11.27 -5.17 12.68
C LEU A 94 -12.22 -4.13 13.31
N ILE A 95 -13.43 -3.97 12.77
CA ILE A 95 -14.45 -3.06 13.33
C ILE A 95 -14.80 -3.48 14.76
N LYS A 96 -15.10 -4.76 15.01
CA LYS A 96 -15.39 -5.29 16.36
C LYS A 96 -14.24 -5.04 17.33
N ALA A 97 -12.99 -5.26 16.89
CA ALA A 97 -11.82 -5.01 17.72
C ALA A 97 -11.66 -3.52 18.04
N ALA A 98 -11.86 -2.65 17.05
CA ALA A 98 -11.79 -1.20 17.24
C ALA A 98 -12.88 -0.68 18.19
N GLU A 99 -14.11 -1.18 18.06
CA GLU A 99 -15.23 -0.87 18.98
C GLU A 99 -14.90 -1.28 20.43
N LYS A 100 -14.36 -2.48 20.61
CA LYS A 100 -13.95 -2.99 21.93
C LYS A 100 -12.88 -2.12 22.59
N GLU A 101 -11.92 -1.61 21.81
CA GLU A 101 -10.85 -0.75 22.30
C GLU A 101 -11.22 0.76 22.31
N GLY A 102 -12.45 1.11 21.90
CA GLY A 102 -12.90 2.51 21.82
C GLY A 102 -12.19 3.33 20.73
N VAL A 103 -11.67 2.68 19.71
CA VAL A 103 -10.94 3.31 18.59
C VAL A 103 -11.94 3.80 17.56
N THR A 104 -11.75 5.04 17.08
CA THR A 104 -12.60 5.65 16.04
C THR A 104 -11.75 6.22 14.92
N ASN A 105 -12.29 6.23 13.69
CA ASN A 105 -11.63 6.76 12.49
C ASN A 105 -10.23 6.17 12.26
N PHE A 106 -10.03 4.90 12.61
CA PHE A 106 -8.74 4.25 12.39
C PHE A 106 -8.50 4.06 10.89
N PRO A 107 -7.37 4.54 10.34
CA PRO A 107 -7.12 4.51 8.91
C PRO A 107 -6.90 3.08 8.42
N ILE A 108 -7.58 2.71 7.32
CA ILE A 108 -7.42 1.44 6.64
C ILE A 108 -7.08 1.64 5.16
N HIS A 109 -6.46 0.65 4.56
CA HIS A 109 -6.11 0.60 3.14
C HIS A 109 -6.90 -0.51 2.46
N VAL A 110 -7.95 -0.13 1.73
CA VAL A 110 -8.83 -1.08 1.03
C VAL A 110 -8.09 -1.69 -0.15
N LYS A 111 -8.04 -3.01 -0.24
CA LYS A 111 -7.47 -3.71 -1.37
C LYS A 111 -8.51 -4.28 -2.29
N LEU A 112 -8.37 -4.02 -3.59
CA LEU A 112 -9.19 -4.58 -4.66
C LEU A 112 -8.41 -5.65 -5.42
N ASP A 113 -9.09 -6.72 -5.78
CA ASP A 113 -8.59 -7.69 -6.74
C ASP A 113 -9.02 -7.28 -8.16
N THR A 114 -8.06 -6.89 -8.98
CA THR A 114 -8.28 -6.52 -10.37
C THR A 114 -7.70 -7.53 -11.35
N GLY A 115 -7.47 -8.77 -10.87
CA GLY A 115 -7.00 -9.87 -11.70
C GLY A 115 -5.74 -10.59 -11.19
N MET A 116 -5.21 -10.24 -10.02
CA MET A 116 -4.11 -10.98 -9.41
C MET A 116 -4.57 -12.27 -8.71
N HIS A 117 -5.82 -12.31 -8.26
CA HIS A 117 -6.46 -13.45 -7.58
C HIS A 117 -5.67 -13.98 -6.37
N ARG A 118 -5.16 -13.03 -5.56
CA ARG A 118 -4.45 -13.37 -4.31
C ARG A 118 -5.21 -12.88 -3.08
N LEU A 119 -5.44 -11.59 -2.99
CA LEU A 119 -6.18 -10.91 -1.92
C LEU A 119 -6.87 -9.67 -2.51
N GLY A 120 -8.03 -9.30 -2.00
CA GLY A 120 -8.76 -8.09 -2.39
C GLY A 120 -10.25 -8.35 -2.53
N PHE A 121 -11.03 -7.30 -2.37
CA PHE A 121 -12.45 -7.33 -2.73
C PHE A 121 -12.59 -7.39 -4.24
N ASP A 122 -13.58 -8.16 -4.73
CA ASP A 122 -13.97 -8.07 -6.12
C ASP A 122 -14.57 -6.67 -6.39
N PRO A 123 -14.35 -6.06 -7.56
CA PRO A 123 -15.03 -4.81 -7.93
C PRO A 123 -16.55 -4.83 -7.73
N GLN A 124 -17.20 -6.00 -7.85
CA GLN A 124 -18.63 -6.18 -7.59
C GLN A 124 -19.02 -6.01 -6.12
N ASP A 125 -18.06 -6.13 -5.20
CA ASP A 125 -18.28 -5.99 -3.76
C ASP A 125 -18.33 -4.52 -3.29
N ILE A 126 -17.97 -3.56 -4.15
CA ILE A 126 -17.88 -2.13 -3.80
C ILE A 126 -19.16 -1.58 -3.17
N PRO A 127 -20.37 -1.82 -3.68
CA PRO A 127 -21.59 -1.31 -3.07
C PRO A 127 -21.81 -1.81 -1.65
N GLU A 128 -21.54 -3.10 -1.38
CA GLU A 128 -21.63 -3.68 -0.04
C GLU A 128 -20.54 -3.14 0.88
N LEU A 129 -19.32 -3.00 0.39
CA LEU A 129 -18.20 -2.41 1.12
C LEU A 129 -18.51 -0.97 1.55
N ILE A 130 -19.02 -0.14 0.65
CA ILE A 130 -19.48 1.23 0.94
C ILE A 130 -20.55 1.21 2.04
N THR A 131 -21.53 0.32 1.93
CA THR A 131 -22.59 0.18 2.89
C THR A 131 -22.06 -0.13 4.29
N ARG A 132 -21.12 -1.09 4.42
CA ARG A 132 -20.52 -1.46 5.71
C ARG A 132 -19.67 -0.34 6.26
N LEU A 133 -18.83 0.30 5.45
CA LEU A 133 -17.98 1.40 5.88
C LEU A 133 -18.77 2.62 6.37
N LYS A 134 -19.94 2.90 5.78
CA LYS A 134 -20.82 4.02 6.20
C LYS A 134 -21.62 3.76 7.47
N ARG A 135 -21.80 2.49 7.87
CA ARG A 135 -22.62 2.13 9.05
C ARG A 135 -21.86 2.18 10.37
N GLN A 136 -20.58 2.51 10.34
CA GLN A 136 -19.73 2.51 11.52
C GLN A 136 -18.78 3.73 11.52
N THR A 137 -18.15 3.99 12.66
CA THR A 137 -17.19 5.09 12.86
C THR A 137 -15.81 4.62 13.33
N SER A 138 -15.64 3.32 13.48
CA SER A 138 -14.40 2.72 14.01
C SER A 138 -13.24 2.84 13.05
N VAL A 139 -13.49 2.63 11.74
CA VAL A 139 -12.46 2.70 10.70
C VAL A 139 -12.82 3.67 9.58
N ILE A 140 -11.81 4.19 8.89
CA ILE A 140 -11.99 5.12 7.77
C ILE A 140 -11.07 4.72 6.59
N PRO A 141 -11.59 4.62 5.35
CA PRO A 141 -10.75 4.29 4.20
C PRO A 141 -9.79 5.45 3.89
N ARG A 142 -8.52 5.25 4.18
CA ARG A 142 -7.43 6.19 3.88
C ARG A 142 -6.97 6.05 2.44
N SER A 143 -6.88 4.83 1.94
CA SER A 143 -6.54 4.56 0.55
C SER A 143 -7.30 3.36 0.01
N VAL A 144 -7.30 3.26 -1.31
CA VAL A 144 -7.73 2.08 -2.06
C VAL A 144 -6.65 1.69 -3.06
N PHE A 145 -6.37 0.40 -3.17
CA PHE A 145 -5.29 -0.06 -4.03
C PHE A 145 -5.50 -1.45 -4.63
N SER A 146 -4.76 -1.73 -5.68
CA SER A 146 -4.58 -3.06 -6.25
C SER A 146 -3.12 -3.34 -6.57
N HIS A 147 -2.81 -4.43 -7.26
CA HIS A 147 -1.44 -4.81 -7.60
C HIS A 147 -1.33 -5.25 -9.04
N LEU A 148 -0.44 -4.61 -9.81
CA LEU A 148 -0.11 -5.00 -11.18
C LEU A 148 0.74 -6.27 -11.18
N VAL A 149 0.24 -7.33 -11.83
CA VAL A 149 0.89 -8.65 -11.87
C VAL A 149 1.99 -8.70 -12.92
N GLY A 150 1.74 -8.15 -14.11
CA GLY A 150 2.60 -8.29 -15.28
C GLY A 150 3.20 -6.98 -15.76
N SER A 151 3.27 -5.94 -14.91
CA SER A 151 3.79 -4.61 -15.30
C SER A 151 5.28 -4.60 -15.67
N ASP A 152 6.01 -5.64 -15.34
CA ASP A 152 7.43 -5.85 -15.65
C ASP A 152 7.70 -6.56 -16.99
N SER A 153 6.65 -6.88 -17.76
CA SER A 153 6.79 -7.53 -19.06
C SER A 153 5.82 -6.98 -20.09
N THR A 154 6.31 -6.70 -21.30
CA THR A 154 5.47 -6.24 -22.43
C THR A 154 4.45 -7.28 -22.89
N GLN A 155 4.73 -8.55 -22.66
CA GLN A 155 3.81 -9.66 -22.95
C GLN A 155 2.44 -9.49 -22.27
N PHE A 156 2.41 -8.85 -21.11
CA PHE A 156 1.22 -8.67 -20.30
C PHE A 156 0.63 -7.25 -20.37
N ASP A 157 1.02 -6.44 -21.35
CA ASP A 157 0.57 -5.04 -21.44
C ASP A 157 -0.96 -4.91 -21.56
N ALA A 158 -1.61 -5.78 -22.34
CA ALA A 158 -3.06 -5.76 -22.48
C ALA A 158 -3.75 -6.08 -21.14
N PHE A 159 -3.26 -7.10 -20.44
CA PHE A 159 -3.76 -7.48 -19.11
C PHE A 159 -3.51 -6.39 -18.08
N THR A 160 -2.33 -5.79 -18.08
CA THR A 160 -1.98 -4.69 -17.17
C THR A 160 -2.88 -3.47 -17.37
N ARG A 161 -3.18 -3.10 -18.63
CA ARG A 161 -4.14 -2.02 -18.94
C ARG A 161 -5.54 -2.35 -18.44
N HIS A 162 -6.00 -3.57 -18.64
CA HIS A 162 -7.29 -4.01 -18.11
C HIS A 162 -7.35 -3.95 -16.56
N GLN A 163 -6.27 -4.33 -15.87
CA GLN A 163 -6.18 -4.15 -14.41
C GLN A 163 -6.30 -2.68 -14.00
N ILE A 164 -5.65 -1.77 -14.72
CA ILE A 164 -5.69 -0.32 -14.46
C ILE A 164 -7.12 0.22 -14.68
N GLU A 165 -7.76 -0.09 -15.79
CA GLU A 165 -9.11 0.35 -16.12
C GLU A 165 -10.15 -0.16 -15.10
N THR A 166 -10.02 -1.43 -14.69
CA THR A 166 -10.89 -2.03 -13.68
C THR A 166 -10.69 -1.36 -12.33
N PHE A 167 -9.44 -1.10 -11.94
CA PHE A 167 -9.11 -0.39 -10.71
C PHE A 167 -9.65 1.04 -10.71
N GLU A 168 -9.48 1.77 -11.81
CA GLU A 168 -9.92 3.15 -11.95
C GLU A 168 -11.42 3.27 -11.69
N ARG A 169 -12.24 2.49 -12.39
CA ARG A 169 -13.69 2.47 -12.20
C ARG A 169 -14.10 2.15 -10.76
N ALA A 170 -13.58 1.06 -10.20
CA ALA A 170 -13.94 0.62 -8.85
C ALA A 170 -13.48 1.60 -7.78
N SER A 171 -12.29 2.19 -7.93
CA SER A 171 -11.77 3.19 -6.99
C SER A 171 -12.50 4.53 -7.07
N GLU A 172 -12.99 4.93 -8.25
CA GLU A 172 -13.84 6.12 -8.42
C GLU A 172 -15.19 5.95 -7.75
N GLU A 173 -15.82 4.78 -7.89
CA GLU A 173 -17.08 4.46 -7.21
C GLU A 173 -16.92 4.54 -5.69
N LEU A 174 -15.84 3.96 -5.13
CA LEU A 174 -15.54 4.06 -3.71
C LEU A 174 -15.30 5.52 -3.29
N GLN A 175 -14.50 6.28 -4.04
CA GLN A 175 -14.23 7.69 -3.75
C GLN A 175 -15.50 8.55 -3.75
N ALA A 176 -16.39 8.34 -4.71
CA ALA A 176 -17.64 9.09 -4.82
C ALA A 176 -18.57 8.92 -3.61
N ALA A 177 -18.42 7.84 -2.87
CA ALA A 177 -19.22 7.53 -1.68
C ALA A 177 -18.77 8.29 -0.42
N PHE A 178 -17.57 8.88 -0.40
CA PHE A 178 -16.98 9.52 0.78
C PHE A 178 -16.58 10.97 0.50
N PRO A 179 -16.78 11.89 1.47
CA PRO A 179 -16.46 13.30 1.29
C PRO A 179 -14.95 13.60 1.41
N HIS A 180 -14.18 12.73 2.07
CA HIS A 180 -12.75 12.89 2.21
C HIS A 180 -12.00 12.22 1.04
N LYS A 181 -10.80 12.69 0.78
CA LYS A 181 -9.96 12.12 -0.28
C LYS A 181 -9.42 10.75 0.13
N ILE A 182 -9.69 9.74 -0.70
CA ILE A 182 -9.13 8.39 -0.61
C ILE A 182 -7.96 8.32 -1.59
N LEU A 183 -6.77 7.95 -1.12
CA LEU A 183 -5.58 7.85 -1.95
C LEU A 183 -5.65 6.58 -2.82
N ARG A 184 -5.68 6.72 -4.13
CA ARG A 184 -5.72 5.58 -5.07
C ARG A 184 -4.29 5.19 -5.45
N HIS A 185 -3.96 3.91 -5.47
CA HIS A 185 -2.66 3.45 -5.89
C HIS A 185 -2.65 2.03 -6.47
N ILE A 186 -2.01 1.84 -7.62
CA ILE A 186 -1.87 0.54 -8.26
C ILE A 186 -0.43 0.24 -8.68
N CYS A 187 0.35 1.27 -9.06
CA CYS A 187 1.72 1.10 -9.56
C CYS A 187 2.66 0.53 -8.51
N ASN A 188 3.32 -0.58 -8.87
CA ASN A 188 4.53 -1.10 -8.25
C ASN A 188 5.77 -0.47 -8.92
N THR A 189 6.98 -0.96 -8.66
CA THR A 189 8.23 -0.43 -9.25
C THR A 189 8.17 -0.31 -10.76
N ALA A 190 7.78 -1.37 -11.48
CA ALA A 190 7.67 -1.35 -12.94
C ALA A 190 6.54 -0.44 -13.42
N GLY A 191 5.43 -0.42 -12.70
CA GLY A 191 4.28 0.44 -12.99
C GLY A 191 4.62 1.92 -12.94
N ILE A 192 5.50 2.36 -12.03
CA ILE A 192 5.94 3.75 -11.93
C ILE A 192 6.61 4.20 -13.23
N GLU A 193 7.45 3.37 -13.83
CA GLU A 193 8.16 3.67 -15.07
C GLU A 193 7.28 3.53 -16.31
N ARG A 194 6.53 2.42 -16.40
CA ARG A 194 5.86 2.02 -17.64
C ARG A 194 4.45 2.57 -17.79
N TYR A 195 3.80 2.93 -16.69
CA TYR A 195 2.41 3.39 -16.69
C TYR A 195 2.24 4.71 -15.92
N PRO A 196 2.90 5.80 -16.36
CA PRO A 196 2.87 7.08 -15.63
C PRO A 196 1.46 7.65 -15.46
N GLY A 197 0.53 7.34 -16.38
CA GLY A 197 -0.88 7.72 -16.27
C GLY A 197 -1.62 7.03 -15.12
N ALA A 198 -1.14 5.86 -14.64
CA ALA A 198 -1.74 5.09 -13.57
C ALA A 198 -1.11 5.32 -12.18
N GLN A 199 -0.31 6.36 -12.01
CA GLN A 199 0.31 6.67 -10.70
C GLN A 199 -0.72 7.13 -9.66
N PHE A 200 -1.86 7.67 -10.10
CA PHE A 200 -2.91 8.22 -9.24
C PHE A 200 -2.35 9.10 -8.11
N GLU A 201 -2.87 8.97 -6.89
CA GLU A 201 -2.44 9.76 -5.74
C GLU A 201 -1.23 9.17 -4.99
N MET A 202 -0.90 7.88 -5.22
CA MET A 202 0.21 7.21 -4.54
C MET A 202 0.78 6.07 -5.37
N VAL A 203 2.06 5.76 -5.18
CA VAL A 203 2.75 4.61 -5.79
C VAL A 203 3.52 3.81 -4.74
N ARG A 204 3.86 2.55 -5.06
CA ARG A 204 4.59 1.68 -4.14
C ARG A 204 5.92 1.23 -4.75
N LEU A 205 7.00 1.66 -4.13
CA LEU A 205 8.36 1.32 -4.52
C LEU A 205 8.85 0.10 -3.72
N GLY A 206 9.03 -1.02 -4.42
CA GLY A 206 9.56 -2.27 -3.87
C GLY A 206 10.98 -2.53 -4.38
N LEU A 207 11.15 -3.40 -5.36
CA LEU A 207 12.45 -3.83 -5.89
C LEU A 207 13.35 -2.67 -6.32
N GLY A 208 12.77 -1.61 -6.88
CA GLY A 208 13.52 -0.42 -7.29
C GLY A 208 14.17 0.32 -6.14
N LEU A 209 13.64 0.22 -4.90
CA LEU A 209 14.28 0.80 -3.72
C LEU A 209 15.66 0.16 -3.47
N TYR A 210 15.76 -1.13 -3.78
CA TYR A 210 16.96 -1.96 -3.57
C TYR A 210 17.84 -2.06 -4.83
N GLY A 211 17.62 -1.19 -5.80
CA GLY A 211 18.48 -1.05 -6.97
C GLY A 211 18.18 -1.98 -8.12
N VAL A 212 17.06 -2.71 -8.10
CA VAL A 212 16.67 -3.60 -9.20
C VAL A 212 15.59 -2.95 -10.04
N ASN A 213 15.84 -2.81 -11.34
CA ASN A 213 14.79 -2.48 -12.31
C ASN A 213 14.14 -3.79 -12.80
N PRO A 214 12.89 -4.08 -12.40
CA PRO A 214 12.27 -5.36 -12.71
C PRO A 214 11.91 -5.53 -14.19
N PHE A 215 11.77 -4.45 -14.95
CA PHE A 215 11.47 -4.49 -16.38
C PHE A 215 12.71 -4.81 -17.23
N THR A 216 13.85 -4.19 -16.91
CA THR A 216 15.09 -4.39 -17.66
C THR A 216 15.98 -5.47 -17.07
N ASN A 217 15.68 -5.94 -15.85
CA ASN A 217 16.53 -6.82 -15.03
C ASN A 217 17.94 -6.27 -14.82
N LYS A 218 18.10 -4.94 -14.88
CA LYS A 218 19.38 -4.25 -14.68
C LYS A 218 19.44 -3.63 -13.31
N MET A 219 20.65 -3.55 -12.76
CA MET A 219 20.91 -2.76 -11.56
C MET A 219 20.82 -1.27 -11.90
N LEU A 220 20.16 -0.51 -11.04
CA LEU A 220 20.20 0.95 -11.09
C LEU A 220 21.56 1.43 -10.62
N HIS A 221 22.12 2.46 -11.28
CA HIS A 221 23.42 3.01 -10.91
C HIS A 221 23.42 3.52 -9.46
N ASN A 222 24.49 3.21 -8.74
CA ASN A 222 24.75 3.63 -7.36
C ASN A 222 23.75 3.15 -6.29
N VAL A 223 23.01 2.07 -6.55
CA VAL A 223 22.10 1.45 -5.59
C VAL A 223 22.41 -0.05 -5.51
N SER A 224 23.61 -0.41 -5.13
CA SER A 224 23.95 -1.81 -4.84
C SER A 224 23.95 -2.02 -3.33
N THR A 225 22.87 -2.57 -2.80
CA THR A 225 22.76 -2.96 -1.38
C THR A 225 22.92 -4.46 -1.18
N LEU A 226 22.79 -5.24 -2.25
CA LEU A 226 23.04 -6.69 -2.23
C LEU A 226 24.41 -6.96 -2.84
N LYS A 227 25.36 -7.38 -2.03
CA LYS A 227 26.64 -7.97 -2.45
C LYS A 227 26.49 -9.47 -2.51
#